data_d35c6a1e0f70bbe4a42dae2a699428c1
#
_entry.id   d35c6a1e0f70bbe4a42dae2a699428c1
#
_cell.length_a   1.000
_cell.length_b   1.000
_cell.length_c   1.000
_cell.angle_alpha   90.00
_cell.angle_beta   90.00
_cell.angle_gamma   90.00
#
_symmetry.space_group_name_H-M   'P 1'
#
loop_
_entity.id
_entity.type
_entity.pdbx_description
1 polymer ?
#
loop_
_entity_poly.entity_id
_entity_poly.type
_entity_poly.pdbx_seq_one_letter_code
_entity_poly.pdbx_strand_id
1 'polypeptide(L)'
;MNDRRDEHFEGQSPDDIACAFCGKRPHQVAAMISGPNGIYICDECISVCADAMMRDLGLDVPALDTAGAFERPSRAEGGRHARTEGEAHVASVADPAPAEVLADLPTPHELYAELSEHVVGQEGAKKALSVAVYNHYKRISLGADAEDGDVELAKSNIMLLGPTGSGKTLLAQTLARTLRVPFAIADATTLTEAGYVGEDVENILLKLITAADFDTDRAGIGIIYIDEIDKIARKAENLSITRDVSGEGVQQALLKIVEGTEASVPPQGGRKHPQQELIHIDTTNILFILGGAFVGLADIVAERVGKSGLGFAAELPESKKHAEAELLAQVLPEDLNKYGMIPEFVGRIPVITSLSELSEEDLVRILTEPKNALVKQYTKMFEFEEAELTFE
;
A
#
# COMPACT_ATOMS: atom_id res chain seq x y z
N MET A 1 30.33 -25.89 -24.94
CA MET A 1 29.31 -26.91 -25.25
C MET A 1 28.22 -26.73 -24.23
N ASN A 2 27.07 -26.22 -24.47
CA ASN A 2 26.13 -25.94 -25.54
C ASN A 2 25.35 -24.68 -25.12
N ASP A 3 25.40 -23.61 -25.73
CA ASP A 3 24.58 -23.07 -26.83
C ASP A 3 23.12 -23.56 -26.81
N ARG A 4 22.22 -22.70 -26.25
CA ARG A 4 20.78 -22.66 -26.44
C ARG A 4 20.28 -21.22 -26.30
N ARG A 5 20.64 -20.40 -27.27
CA ARG A 5 19.99 -19.14 -27.59
C ARG A 5 19.91 -19.12 -29.12
N ASP A 6 18.84 -19.67 -29.69
CA ASP A 6 18.38 -19.43 -31.05
C ASP A 6 17.33 -20.50 -31.42
N GLU A 7 16.13 -20.41 -30.83
CA GLU A 7 14.97 -21.11 -31.37
C GLU A 7 13.79 -20.17 -31.27
N HIS A 8 13.60 -19.35 -32.33
CA HIS A 8 12.32 -18.79 -32.80
C HIS A 8 12.51 -17.82 -33.97
N PHE A 9 13.38 -18.16 -34.94
CA PHE A 9 13.42 -17.51 -36.26
C PHE A 9 13.38 -18.56 -37.34
N GLU A 10 12.28 -19.27 -37.50
CA GLU A 10 12.03 -20.06 -38.70
C GLU A 10 11.18 -19.29 -39.69
N GLY A 11 11.76 -18.82 -40.80
CA GLY A 11 11.10 -18.67 -42.08
C GLY A 11 10.94 -17.30 -42.67
N GLN A 12 11.47 -16.20 -42.11
CA GLN A 12 11.44 -14.89 -42.79
C GLN A 12 12.86 -14.31 -42.93
N SER A 13 13.16 -13.84 -44.13
CA SER A 13 14.43 -13.14 -44.42
C SER A 13 14.45 -11.82 -43.63
N PRO A 14 15.62 -11.38 -43.04
CA PRO A 14 15.72 -10.09 -42.34
C PRO A 14 15.21 -8.89 -43.15
N ASP A 15 15.16 -9.02 -44.48
CA ASP A 15 14.67 -8.02 -45.38
C ASP A 15 13.12 -7.95 -45.49
N ASP A 16 12.39 -8.93 -44.97
CA ASP A 16 10.94 -8.98 -44.98
C ASP A 16 10.29 -8.42 -43.72
N ILE A 17 11.11 -8.10 -42.69
CA ILE A 17 10.64 -7.54 -41.44
C ILE A 17 10.43 -6.03 -41.60
N ALA A 18 9.18 -5.55 -41.41
CA ALA A 18 8.86 -4.14 -41.40
C ALA A 18 7.81 -3.80 -40.33
N CYS A 19 7.88 -2.59 -39.78
CA CYS A 19 6.87 -2.11 -38.84
C CYS A 19 5.49 -2.07 -39.50
N ALA A 20 4.50 -2.73 -38.90
CA ALA A 20 3.12 -2.81 -39.40
C ALA A 20 2.40 -1.46 -39.43
N PHE A 21 2.88 -0.47 -38.68
CA PHE A 21 2.28 0.87 -38.62
C PHE A 21 2.90 1.86 -39.60
N CYS A 22 4.24 1.92 -39.70
CA CYS A 22 4.92 2.93 -40.51
C CYS A 22 5.75 2.35 -41.66
N GLY A 23 5.88 1.02 -41.79
CA GLY A 23 6.62 0.34 -42.81
C GLY A 23 8.16 0.42 -42.70
N LYS A 24 8.70 1.06 -41.67
CA LYS A 24 10.15 1.15 -41.42
C LYS A 24 10.75 -0.23 -41.16
N ARG A 25 11.97 -0.46 -41.66
CA ARG A 25 12.72 -1.71 -41.47
C ARG A 25 13.63 -1.64 -40.23
N PRO A 26 14.12 -2.79 -39.70
CA PRO A 26 14.94 -2.82 -38.51
C PRO A 26 16.18 -1.91 -38.51
N HIS A 27 16.80 -1.72 -39.66
CA HIS A 27 17.97 -0.85 -39.81
C HIS A 27 17.65 0.67 -39.83
N GLN A 28 16.36 1.04 -39.80
CA GLN A 28 15.87 2.43 -39.83
C GLN A 28 15.32 2.91 -38.49
N VAL A 29 15.34 2.07 -37.48
CA VAL A 29 14.75 2.32 -36.17
C VAL A 29 15.68 1.80 -35.08
N ALA A 30 15.55 2.32 -33.86
CA ALA A 30 16.42 1.93 -32.75
C ALA A 30 16.05 0.56 -32.19
N ALA A 31 14.77 0.21 -32.17
CA ALA A 31 14.27 -1.08 -31.71
C ALA A 31 13.00 -1.51 -32.47
N MET A 32 12.80 -2.83 -32.55
CA MET A 32 11.57 -3.40 -33.12
C MET A 32 11.08 -4.54 -32.24
N ILE A 33 9.81 -4.47 -31.82
CA ILE A 33 9.16 -5.48 -30.99
C ILE A 33 8.35 -6.41 -31.87
N SER A 34 8.53 -7.71 -31.69
CA SER A 34 7.76 -8.74 -32.38
C SER A 34 6.50 -9.10 -31.58
N GLY A 35 5.36 -9.09 -32.23
CA GLY A 35 4.08 -9.58 -31.71
C GLY A 35 3.72 -10.97 -32.26
N PRO A 36 2.59 -11.53 -31.84
CA PRO A 36 2.10 -12.79 -32.38
C PRO A 36 1.79 -12.67 -33.89
N ASN A 37 1.86 -13.78 -34.60
CA ASN A 37 1.58 -13.87 -36.03
C ASN A 37 2.55 -13.07 -36.96
N GLY A 38 3.79 -12.78 -36.51
CA GLY A 38 4.78 -12.10 -37.35
C GLY A 38 4.50 -10.60 -37.56
N ILE A 39 3.77 -9.97 -36.64
CA ILE A 39 3.54 -8.53 -36.62
C ILE A 39 4.67 -7.85 -35.88
N TYR A 40 5.24 -6.78 -36.47
CA TYR A 40 6.31 -5.99 -35.86
C TYR A 40 5.90 -4.55 -35.66
N ILE A 41 6.29 -3.92 -34.56
CA ILE A 41 6.10 -2.49 -34.28
C ILE A 41 7.43 -1.87 -33.86
N CYS A 42 7.76 -0.68 -34.41
CA CYS A 42 8.99 0.02 -34.06
C CYS A 42 8.79 0.95 -32.84
N ASP A 43 9.91 1.29 -32.18
CA ASP A 43 9.99 2.20 -31.04
C ASP A 43 9.33 3.56 -31.28
N GLU A 44 9.51 4.15 -32.47
CA GLU A 44 8.86 5.40 -32.82
C GLU A 44 7.32 5.29 -32.85
N CYS A 45 6.78 4.20 -33.43
CA CYS A 45 5.33 3.99 -33.46
C CYS A 45 4.76 3.68 -32.06
N ILE A 46 5.53 3.01 -31.21
CA ILE A 46 5.14 2.78 -29.81
C ILE A 46 5.03 4.13 -29.07
N SER A 47 6.02 5.03 -29.23
CA SER A 47 5.97 6.36 -28.62
C SER A 47 4.75 7.16 -29.09
N VAL A 48 4.47 7.18 -30.39
CA VAL A 48 3.28 7.87 -30.93
C VAL A 48 1.97 7.28 -30.41
N CYS A 49 1.87 5.95 -30.30
CA CYS A 49 0.69 5.29 -29.72
C CYS A 49 0.55 5.59 -28.23
N ALA A 50 1.66 5.60 -27.48
CA ALA A 50 1.66 5.94 -26.07
C ALA A 50 1.21 7.39 -25.83
N ASP A 51 1.74 8.35 -26.61
CA ASP A 51 1.35 9.75 -26.57
C ASP A 51 -0.13 9.97 -26.91
N ALA A 52 -0.65 9.24 -27.90
CA ALA A 52 -2.07 9.29 -28.24
C ALA A 52 -2.97 8.75 -27.12
N MET A 53 -2.60 7.61 -26.54
CA MET A 53 -3.34 7.03 -25.41
C MET A 53 -3.29 7.91 -24.17
N MET A 54 -2.15 8.55 -23.88
CA MET A 54 -2.00 9.46 -22.75
C MET A 54 -2.88 10.71 -22.90
N ARG A 55 -2.98 11.27 -24.14
CA ARG A 55 -3.89 12.40 -24.43
C ARG A 55 -5.35 12.01 -24.26
N ASP A 56 -5.74 10.83 -24.78
CA ASP A 56 -7.12 10.34 -24.64
C ASP A 56 -7.50 10.03 -23.17
N LEU A 57 -6.51 9.73 -22.32
CA LEU A 57 -6.69 9.54 -20.89
C LEU A 57 -6.56 10.84 -20.07
N GLY A 58 -6.31 11.98 -20.71
CA GLY A 58 -6.15 13.29 -20.04
C GLY A 58 -4.89 13.40 -19.18
N LEU A 59 -3.88 12.58 -19.45
CA LEU A 59 -2.58 12.60 -18.75
C LEU A 59 -1.59 13.39 -19.62
N ASP A 60 -1.39 14.68 -19.33
CA ASP A 60 -0.32 15.47 -19.93
C ASP A 60 1.03 15.05 -19.35
N VAL A 61 1.76 14.21 -20.08
CA VAL A 61 3.17 13.94 -19.81
C VAL A 61 4.01 14.70 -20.83
N PRO A 62 5.02 15.49 -20.42
CA PRO A 62 5.89 16.18 -21.37
C PRO A 62 6.61 15.15 -22.25
N ALA A 63 6.69 15.44 -23.55
CA ALA A 63 7.28 14.59 -24.57
C ALA A 63 8.69 14.12 -24.15
N LEU A 64 8.88 12.82 -24.08
CA LEU A 64 10.20 12.19 -23.95
C LEU A 64 10.95 12.43 -25.27
N ASP A 65 11.88 13.38 -25.23
CA ASP A 65 12.82 13.66 -26.33
C ASP A 65 13.78 12.48 -26.47
N THR A 66 13.48 11.53 -27.35
CA THR A 66 14.34 10.39 -27.69
C THR A 66 15.36 10.70 -28.80
N ALA A 67 15.80 11.95 -28.93
CA ALA A 67 16.87 12.33 -29.82
C ALA A 67 18.07 12.89 -29.05
N GLY A 68 18.95 12.01 -28.52
CA GLY A 68 20.15 12.49 -27.84
C GLY A 68 21.04 11.34 -27.35
N ALA A 69 21.78 10.77 -28.29
CA ALA A 69 23.08 10.13 -28.17
C ALA A 69 23.77 10.10 -26.79
N PHE A 70 24.24 8.91 -26.44
CA PHE A 70 25.34 8.63 -25.51
C PHE A 70 26.59 9.46 -25.86
N GLU A 71 26.85 10.54 -25.12
CA GLU A 71 28.17 11.16 -25.02
C GLU A 71 28.53 11.42 -23.56
N ARG A 72 29.72 10.95 -23.17
CA ARG A 72 30.32 11.12 -21.85
C ARG A 72 30.68 12.60 -21.61
N PRO A 73 30.50 13.16 -20.41
CA PRO A 73 30.90 14.53 -20.14
C PRO A 73 32.39 14.67 -19.95
N SER A 74 33.02 15.48 -20.76
CA SER A 74 34.34 16.13 -20.49
C SER A 74 34.13 17.42 -19.74
N ARG A 75 35.04 17.67 -18.77
CA ARG A 75 35.17 18.84 -17.89
C ARG A 75 35.44 20.11 -18.70
N ALA A 76 34.76 21.20 -18.44
CA ALA A 76 35.37 22.53 -18.18
C ALA A 76 34.36 23.72 -18.18
N GLU A 77 34.45 24.50 -17.12
CA GLU A 77 34.44 25.98 -17.05
C GLU A 77 33.28 26.82 -17.61
N GLY A 78 32.65 27.51 -16.68
CA GLY A 78 32.47 28.97 -16.64
C GLY A 78 31.56 29.64 -17.68
N GLY A 79 30.41 30.16 -17.24
CA GLY A 79 29.68 31.16 -18.03
C GLY A 79 28.38 31.62 -17.35
N ARG A 80 28.43 32.78 -16.69
CA ARG A 80 27.24 33.51 -16.22
C ARG A 80 26.42 33.99 -17.40
N HIS A 81 25.13 33.73 -17.44
CA HIS A 81 24.18 34.61 -18.14
C HIS A 81 22.79 34.65 -17.46
N ALA A 82 22.25 35.84 -17.55
CA ALA A 82 21.14 36.51 -16.94
C ALA A 82 19.79 35.75 -16.93
N ARG A 83 19.07 36.01 -15.81
CA ARG A 83 17.62 35.75 -15.65
C ARG A 83 16.83 36.60 -16.64
N THR A 84 15.86 35.96 -17.33
CA THR A 84 14.65 36.61 -17.82
C THR A 84 13.47 36.03 -17.08
N GLU A 85 12.72 36.92 -16.44
CA GLU A 85 11.48 36.62 -15.72
C GLU A 85 10.35 36.32 -16.70
N GLY A 86 9.50 35.37 -16.37
CA GLY A 86 8.15 35.27 -16.87
C GLY A 86 7.72 33.92 -17.42
N GLU A 87 7.59 32.90 -16.58
CA GLU A 87 6.65 31.81 -16.82
C GLU A 87 6.08 31.39 -15.46
N ALA A 88 4.75 31.50 -15.33
CA ALA A 88 4.03 31.06 -14.15
C ALA A 88 4.06 29.54 -14.09
N HIS A 89 5.04 28.99 -13.38
CA HIS A 89 5.01 27.60 -12.96
C HIS A 89 3.82 27.43 -12.00
N VAL A 90 2.85 26.62 -12.43
CA VAL A 90 1.99 25.92 -11.47
C VAL A 90 2.95 25.03 -10.69
N ALA A 91 3.30 25.47 -9.50
CA ALA A 91 4.14 24.70 -8.58
C ALA A 91 3.39 23.40 -8.26
N SER A 92 3.88 22.29 -8.75
CA SER A 92 3.62 21.00 -8.11
C SER A 92 4.11 21.15 -6.68
N VAL A 93 3.19 21.06 -5.72
CA VAL A 93 3.55 21.06 -4.30
C VAL A 93 4.44 19.83 -4.13
N ALA A 94 5.74 20.02 -4.04
CA ALA A 94 6.67 18.93 -3.75
C ALA A 94 6.22 18.28 -2.44
N ASP A 95 6.18 16.96 -2.42
CA ASP A 95 5.86 16.23 -1.20
C ASP A 95 6.86 16.62 -0.09
N PRO A 96 6.39 16.78 1.17
CA PRO A 96 7.23 17.30 2.25
C PRO A 96 8.38 16.33 2.58
N ALA A 97 9.51 16.90 2.94
CA ALA A 97 10.63 16.12 3.48
C ALA A 97 10.25 15.50 4.85
N PRO A 98 10.88 14.37 5.27
CA PRO A 98 10.60 13.74 6.56
C PRO A 98 10.61 14.71 7.75
N ALA A 99 11.55 15.62 7.79
CA ALA A 99 11.66 16.64 8.85
C ALA A 99 10.45 17.60 8.88
N GLU A 100 9.88 17.94 7.74
CA GLU A 100 8.70 18.82 7.65
C GLU A 100 7.43 18.10 8.15
N VAL A 101 7.27 16.81 7.81
CA VAL A 101 6.16 15.97 8.31
C VAL A 101 6.20 15.87 9.84
N LEU A 102 7.41 15.73 10.40
CA LEU A 102 7.59 15.59 11.85
C LEU A 102 7.44 16.92 12.59
N ALA A 103 7.72 18.04 11.94
CA ALA A 103 7.60 19.37 12.54
C ALA A 103 6.14 19.86 12.64
N ASP A 104 5.28 19.47 11.68
CA ASP A 104 3.88 19.90 11.59
C ASP A 104 2.92 18.71 11.83
N LEU A 105 3.17 17.92 12.88
CA LEU A 105 2.39 16.75 13.19
C LEU A 105 1.02 17.14 13.76
N PRO A 106 -0.11 16.77 13.09
CA PRO A 106 -1.46 17.05 13.58
C PRO A 106 -1.71 16.34 14.92
N THR A 107 -2.44 17.01 15.81
CA THR A 107 -2.87 16.44 17.08
C THR A 107 -3.81 15.25 16.88
N PRO A 108 -3.99 14.34 17.87
CA PRO A 108 -4.94 13.24 17.76
C PRO A 108 -6.38 13.72 17.50
N HIS A 109 -6.74 14.91 17.98
CA HIS A 109 -8.06 15.50 17.76
C HIS A 109 -8.24 15.95 16.31
N GLU A 110 -7.24 16.56 15.71
CA GLU A 110 -7.24 16.98 14.31
C GLU A 110 -7.26 15.77 13.37
N LEU A 111 -6.45 14.74 13.66
CA LEU A 111 -6.49 13.47 12.92
C LEU A 111 -7.86 12.81 12.98
N TYR A 112 -8.51 12.81 14.16
CA TYR A 112 -9.85 12.28 14.33
C TYR A 112 -10.89 13.09 13.55
N ALA A 113 -10.78 14.42 13.55
CA ALA A 113 -11.68 15.30 12.80
C ALA A 113 -11.56 15.02 11.29
N GLU A 114 -10.35 14.96 10.75
CA GLU A 114 -10.08 14.66 9.34
C GLU A 114 -10.61 13.27 8.95
N LEU A 115 -10.38 12.24 9.78
CA LEU A 115 -10.96 10.92 9.56
C LEU A 115 -12.48 10.96 9.52
N SER A 116 -13.11 11.82 10.35
CA SER A 116 -14.57 11.93 10.42
C SER A 116 -15.18 12.66 9.23
N GLU A 117 -14.41 13.49 8.51
CA GLU A 117 -14.85 14.07 7.23
C GLU A 117 -14.93 13.03 6.10
N HIS A 118 -14.17 11.94 6.21
CA HIS A 118 -14.05 10.93 5.16
C HIS A 118 -14.76 9.62 5.49
N VAL A 119 -14.84 9.24 6.76
CA VAL A 119 -15.35 7.94 7.22
C VAL A 119 -16.51 8.13 8.17
N VAL A 120 -17.68 7.61 7.80
CA VAL A 120 -18.89 7.59 8.62
C VAL A 120 -18.79 6.52 9.69
N GLY A 121 -19.23 6.80 10.91
CA GLY A 121 -19.22 5.85 12.01
C GLY A 121 -17.82 5.51 12.49
N GLN A 122 -17.62 4.31 13.02
CA GLN A 122 -16.32 3.74 13.44
C GLN A 122 -15.57 4.56 14.50
N GLU A 123 -16.31 5.19 15.43
CA GLU A 123 -15.77 6.16 16.38
C GLU A 123 -14.63 5.61 17.24
N GLY A 124 -14.75 4.35 17.68
CA GLY A 124 -13.72 3.66 18.46
C GLY A 124 -12.41 3.49 17.67
N ALA A 125 -12.53 3.01 16.45
CA ALA A 125 -11.39 2.78 15.56
C ALA A 125 -10.70 4.10 15.18
N LYS A 126 -11.48 5.16 14.84
CA LYS A 126 -10.94 6.49 14.53
C LYS A 126 -10.13 7.06 15.69
N LYS A 127 -10.64 6.97 16.94
CA LYS A 127 -9.94 7.43 18.13
C LYS A 127 -8.65 6.64 18.36
N ALA A 128 -8.71 5.32 18.32
CA ALA A 128 -7.55 4.45 18.52
C ALA A 128 -6.46 4.71 17.48
N LEU A 129 -6.85 4.81 16.20
CA LEU A 129 -5.95 5.13 15.09
C LEU A 129 -5.30 6.50 15.26
N SER A 130 -6.08 7.55 15.56
CA SER A 130 -5.56 8.92 15.71
C SER A 130 -4.50 9.01 16.80
N VAL A 131 -4.72 8.33 17.94
CA VAL A 131 -3.75 8.30 19.04
C VAL A 131 -2.52 7.47 18.67
N ALA A 132 -2.71 6.28 18.11
CA ALA A 132 -1.61 5.37 17.78
C ALA A 132 -0.68 5.98 16.72
N VAL A 133 -1.24 6.57 15.69
CA VAL A 133 -0.50 7.24 14.60
C VAL A 133 0.25 8.47 15.13
N TYR A 134 -0.41 9.31 15.92
CA TYR A 134 0.26 10.44 16.58
C TYR A 134 1.45 9.97 17.43
N ASN A 135 1.26 8.97 18.28
CA ASN A 135 2.32 8.42 19.13
C ASN A 135 3.48 7.85 18.29
N HIS A 136 3.16 7.20 17.17
CA HIS A 136 4.18 6.67 16.26
C HIS A 136 5.09 7.78 15.71
N TYR A 137 4.52 8.84 15.11
CA TYR A 137 5.28 9.93 14.54
C TYR A 137 5.94 10.80 15.60
N LYS A 138 5.31 10.96 16.77
CA LYS A 138 5.91 11.64 17.93
C LYS A 138 7.15 10.91 18.45
N ARG A 139 7.11 9.58 18.47
CA ARG A 139 8.28 8.75 18.78
C ARG A 139 9.44 9.01 17.84
N ILE A 140 9.17 9.09 16.53
CA ILE A 140 10.20 9.37 15.52
C ILE A 140 10.79 10.77 15.73
N SER A 141 9.93 11.78 15.95
CA SER A 141 10.38 13.15 16.24
C SER A 141 11.27 13.24 17.49
N LEU A 142 10.91 12.55 18.56
CA LEU A 142 11.67 12.55 19.80
C LEU A 142 12.95 11.71 19.72
N GLY A 143 12.95 10.63 18.93
CA GLY A 143 14.12 9.77 18.75
C GLY A 143 15.29 10.46 18.04
N ALA A 144 15.02 11.52 17.28
CA ALA A 144 16.06 12.36 16.67
C ALA A 144 16.82 13.21 17.71
N ASP A 145 16.20 13.51 18.87
CA ASP A 145 16.74 14.37 19.93
C ASP A 145 17.05 13.57 21.24
N ALA A 146 16.94 12.23 21.21
CA ALA A 146 17.10 11.39 22.40
C ALA A 146 18.53 11.45 22.95
N GLU A 147 18.65 11.78 24.24
CA GLU A 147 19.91 11.70 24.97
C GLU A 147 20.16 10.28 25.49
N ASP A 148 21.44 9.95 25.70
CA ASP A 148 21.84 8.63 26.21
C ASP A 148 21.25 8.38 27.61
N GLY A 149 20.29 7.47 27.73
CA GLY A 149 19.58 7.15 29.00
C GLY A 149 18.09 7.51 29.04
N ASP A 150 17.53 8.07 27.97
CA ASP A 150 16.09 8.31 27.85
C ASP A 150 15.27 7.02 27.71
N VAL A 151 13.97 7.11 28.02
CA VAL A 151 13.04 5.99 27.88
C VAL A 151 12.77 5.70 26.40
N GLU A 152 13.10 4.51 25.96
CA GLU A 152 12.84 4.05 24.61
C GLU A 152 11.34 3.78 24.39
N LEU A 153 10.72 4.48 23.44
CA LEU A 153 9.31 4.33 23.10
C LEU A 153 9.12 3.21 22.07
N ALA A 154 8.23 2.26 22.36
CA ALA A 154 7.92 1.15 21.47
C ALA A 154 7.16 1.60 20.21
N LYS A 155 7.34 0.87 19.11
CA LYS A 155 6.63 1.05 17.84
C LYS A 155 5.14 0.76 18.01
N SER A 156 4.25 1.57 17.41
CA SER A 156 2.80 1.50 17.56
C SER A 156 2.10 0.87 16.35
N ASN A 157 2.53 -0.33 15.91
CA ASN A 157 1.83 -1.03 14.82
C ASN A 157 0.38 -1.34 15.23
N ILE A 158 -0.52 -1.38 14.24
CA ILE A 158 -1.97 -1.39 14.47
C ILE A 158 -2.61 -2.58 13.78
N MET A 159 -3.57 -3.24 14.45
CA MET A 159 -4.43 -4.27 13.85
C MET A 159 -5.88 -3.79 13.85
N LEU A 160 -6.50 -3.84 12.66
CA LEU A 160 -7.90 -3.49 12.41
C LEU A 160 -8.71 -4.76 12.19
N LEU A 161 -9.60 -5.06 13.11
CA LEU A 161 -10.50 -6.21 13.05
C LEU A 161 -11.87 -5.76 12.54
N GLY A 162 -12.50 -6.49 11.64
CA GLY A 162 -13.87 -6.19 11.25
C GLY A 162 -14.22 -6.66 9.84
N PRO A 163 -15.52 -6.69 9.51
CA PRO A 163 -16.00 -7.26 8.26
C PRO A 163 -15.45 -6.53 7.03
N THR A 164 -15.49 -7.22 5.89
CA THR A 164 -15.16 -6.62 4.61
C THR A 164 -16.13 -5.47 4.33
N GLY A 165 -15.60 -4.36 3.79
CA GLY A 165 -16.40 -3.16 3.51
C GLY A 165 -16.62 -2.23 4.71
N SER A 166 -16.11 -2.52 5.92
CA SER A 166 -16.23 -1.66 7.10
C SER A 166 -15.37 -0.37 7.06
N GLY A 167 -14.52 -0.20 6.04
CA GLY A 167 -13.70 1.00 5.87
C GLY A 167 -12.25 0.90 6.36
N LYS A 168 -11.72 -0.29 6.67
CA LYS A 168 -10.34 -0.50 7.17
C LYS A 168 -9.29 0.14 6.27
N THR A 169 -9.30 -0.18 5.00
CA THR A 169 -8.35 0.35 4.00
C THR A 169 -8.49 1.86 3.83
N LEU A 170 -9.73 2.37 3.82
CA LEU A 170 -10.02 3.80 3.68
C LEU A 170 -9.46 4.60 4.86
N LEU A 171 -9.59 4.09 6.09
CA LEU A 171 -9.02 4.72 7.28
C LEU A 171 -7.50 4.85 7.19
N ALA A 172 -6.80 3.76 6.81
CA ALA A 172 -5.35 3.78 6.66
C ALA A 172 -4.89 4.74 5.54
N GLN A 173 -5.57 4.71 4.40
CA GLN A 173 -5.28 5.59 3.27
C GLN A 173 -5.53 7.07 3.59
N THR A 174 -6.60 7.38 4.32
CA THR A 174 -6.91 8.75 4.74
C THR A 174 -5.85 9.28 5.69
N LEU A 175 -5.40 8.47 6.66
CA LEU A 175 -4.31 8.84 7.57
C LEU A 175 -3.01 9.16 6.81
N ALA A 176 -2.60 8.30 5.88
CA ALA A 176 -1.40 8.53 5.09
C ALA A 176 -1.48 9.83 4.27
N ARG A 177 -2.65 10.10 3.69
CA ARG A 177 -2.91 11.34 2.93
C ARG A 177 -2.87 12.58 3.84
N THR A 178 -3.49 12.52 5.02
CA THR A 178 -3.50 13.64 5.99
C THR A 178 -2.09 13.97 6.46
N LEU A 179 -1.27 12.95 6.70
CA LEU A 179 0.12 13.10 7.11
C LEU A 179 1.09 13.39 5.95
N ARG A 180 0.63 13.26 4.71
CA ARG A 180 1.46 13.42 3.49
C ARG A 180 2.67 12.49 3.48
N VAL A 181 2.49 11.26 3.92
CA VAL A 181 3.54 10.23 3.92
C VAL A 181 3.30 9.19 2.82
N PRO A 182 4.35 8.53 2.31
CA PRO A 182 4.22 7.45 1.36
C PRO A 182 3.31 6.34 1.90
N PHE A 183 2.49 5.77 1.02
CA PHE A 183 1.51 4.75 1.38
C PHE A 183 1.57 3.57 0.42
N ALA A 184 1.66 2.36 0.96
CA ALA A 184 1.59 1.13 0.19
C ALA A 184 0.52 0.19 0.71
N ILE A 185 -0.13 -0.52 -0.22
CA ILE A 185 -1.12 -1.57 0.09
C ILE A 185 -0.57 -2.91 -0.36
N ALA A 186 -0.69 -3.90 0.51
CA ALA A 186 -0.39 -5.29 0.20
C ALA A 186 -1.55 -6.20 0.64
N ASP A 187 -1.67 -7.35 -0.01
CA ASP A 187 -2.62 -8.39 0.33
C ASP A 187 -1.84 -9.58 0.91
N ALA A 188 -2.15 -9.98 2.14
CA ALA A 188 -1.45 -11.06 2.81
C ALA A 188 -1.60 -12.41 2.10
N THR A 189 -2.67 -12.59 1.31
CA THR A 189 -2.92 -13.85 0.58
C THR A 189 -1.98 -14.08 -0.60
N THR A 190 -1.39 -13.00 -1.14
CA THR A 190 -0.41 -13.09 -2.24
C THR A 190 1.00 -13.39 -1.77
N LEU A 191 1.25 -13.24 -0.46
CA LEU A 191 2.58 -13.34 0.12
C LEU A 191 2.98 -14.79 0.37
N THR A 192 4.26 -15.07 0.15
CA THR A 192 4.87 -16.37 0.44
C THR A 192 6.21 -16.19 1.17
N GLU A 193 6.64 -17.25 1.86
CA GLU A 193 8.00 -17.29 2.41
C GLU A 193 9.03 -17.22 1.26
N ALA A 194 10.12 -16.48 1.47
CA ALA A 194 11.18 -16.28 0.47
C ALA A 194 11.65 -17.58 -0.16
N GLY A 195 11.66 -17.64 -1.49
CA GLY A 195 12.10 -18.80 -2.28
C GLY A 195 10.97 -19.74 -2.75
N TYR A 196 9.71 -19.48 -2.39
CA TYR A 196 8.53 -20.18 -2.91
C TYR A 196 7.84 -19.40 -4.04
N VAL A 197 6.81 -19.99 -4.66
CA VAL A 197 6.04 -19.35 -5.72
C VAL A 197 5.03 -18.39 -5.09
N GLY A 198 5.19 -17.09 -5.34
CA GLY A 198 4.35 -15.99 -4.83
C GLY A 198 5.15 -14.71 -4.71
N GLU A 199 4.56 -13.67 -4.14
CA GLU A 199 5.27 -12.41 -3.82
C GLU A 199 6.09 -12.60 -2.54
N ASP A 200 7.39 -12.30 -2.60
CA ASP A 200 8.22 -12.22 -1.40
C ASP A 200 7.73 -11.05 -0.52
N VAL A 201 7.75 -11.25 0.81
CA VAL A 201 7.34 -10.23 1.79
C VAL A 201 8.08 -8.90 1.58
N GLU A 202 9.33 -8.94 1.11
CA GLU A 202 10.13 -7.75 0.82
C GLU A 202 9.59 -6.90 -0.34
N ASN A 203 8.76 -7.47 -1.24
CA ASN A 203 8.11 -6.70 -2.32
C ASN A 203 7.13 -5.65 -1.80
N ILE A 204 6.62 -5.81 -0.58
CA ILE A 204 5.81 -4.79 0.09
C ILE A 204 6.60 -3.49 0.28
N LEU A 205 7.88 -3.63 0.65
CA LEU A 205 8.79 -2.49 0.81
C LEU A 205 9.07 -1.82 -0.54
N LEU A 206 9.18 -2.58 -1.62
CA LEU A 206 9.35 -2.02 -2.96
C LEU A 206 8.15 -1.17 -3.37
N LYS A 207 6.92 -1.61 -3.05
CA LYS A 207 5.71 -0.81 -3.29
C LYS A 207 5.77 0.53 -2.55
N LEU A 208 6.25 0.54 -1.30
CA LEU A 208 6.40 1.76 -0.52
C LEU A 208 7.52 2.67 -1.07
N ILE A 209 8.67 2.10 -1.43
CA ILE A 209 9.80 2.82 -2.04
C ILE A 209 9.34 3.48 -3.36
N THR A 210 8.56 2.75 -4.17
CA THR A 210 8.00 3.28 -5.42
C THR A 210 7.01 4.42 -5.15
N ALA A 211 6.17 4.31 -4.12
CA ALA A 211 5.25 5.37 -3.72
C ALA A 211 5.97 6.62 -3.13
N ALA A 212 7.23 6.48 -2.76
CA ALA A 212 8.11 7.55 -2.30
C ALA A 212 9.03 8.09 -3.41
N ASP A 213 8.78 7.77 -4.68
CA ASP A 213 9.63 8.14 -5.83
C ASP A 213 11.10 7.70 -5.66
N PHE A 214 11.31 6.52 -5.07
CA PHE A 214 12.62 5.92 -4.74
C PHE A 214 13.44 6.70 -3.70
N ASP A 215 12.84 7.63 -2.98
CA ASP A 215 13.43 8.26 -1.80
C ASP A 215 13.27 7.33 -0.59
N THR A 216 14.37 6.70 -0.17
CA THR A 216 14.39 5.73 0.93
C THR A 216 14.16 6.37 2.29
N ASP A 217 14.56 7.63 2.48
CA ASP A 217 14.35 8.37 3.74
C ASP A 217 12.86 8.69 3.90
N ARG A 218 12.20 9.13 2.84
CA ARG A 218 10.74 9.32 2.83
C ARG A 218 10.00 8.00 3.00
N ALA A 219 10.41 6.94 2.30
CA ALA A 219 9.83 5.61 2.44
C ALA A 219 9.96 5.09 3.88
N GLY A 220 11.08 5.39 4.55
CA GLY A 220 11.37 4.96 5.92
C GLY A 220 10.39 5.48 6.98
N ILE A 221 9.64 6.56 6.69
CA ILE A 221 8.57 7.09 7.56
C ILE A 221 7.16 6.84 7.01
N GLY A 222 7.02 6.01 6.00
CA GLY A 222 5.76 5.71 5.33
C GLY A 222 4.84 4.79 6.13
N ILE A 223 3.65 4.56 5.57
CA ILE A 223 2.64 3.64 6.11
C ILE A 223 2.44 2.48 5.15
N ILE A 224 2.50 1.26 5.66
CA ILE A 224 2.14 0.04 4.93
C ILE A 224 0.84 -0.51 5.51
N TYR A 225 -0.16 -0.66 4.65
CA TYR A 225 -1.39 -1.37 4.97
C TYR A 225 -1.35 -2.78 4.38
N ILE A 226 -1.50 -3.80 5.23
CA ILE A 226 -1.58 -5.20 4.80
C ILE A 226 -3.01 -5.68 5.06
N ASP A 227 -3.74 -5.97 3.98
CA ASP A 227 -5.10 -6.50 4.06
C ASP A 227 -5.11 -8.03 4.18
N GLU A 228 -6.25 -8.57 4.59
CA GLU A 228 -6.52 -10.00 4.71
C GLU A 228 -5.51 -10.77 5.60
N ILE A 229 -4.96 -10.11 6.63
CA ILE A 229 -3.94 -10.71 7.52
C ILE A 229 -4.45 -11.97 8.24
N ASP A 230 -5.76 -12.11 8.44
CA ASP A 230 -6.39 -13.30 9.03
C ASP A 230 -6.25 -14.55 8.16
N LYS A 231 -5.97 -14.40 6.87
CA LYS A 231 -5.81 -15.53 5.93
C LYS A 231 -4.48 -16.27 6.09
N ILE A 232 -3.48 -15.61 6.67
CA ILE A 232 -2.20 -16.24 7.00
C ILE A 232 -2.17 -16.79 8.44
N ALA A 233 -3.30 -16.82 9.14
CA ALA A 233 -3.43 -17.48 10.42
C ALA A 233 -3.26 -19.00 10.26
N ARG A 234 -2.55 -19.63 11.20
CA ARG A 234 -2.32 -21.08 11.23
C ARG A 234 -3.65 -21.81 11.44
N LYS A 235 -4.04 -22.69 10.51
CA LYS A 235 -5.22 -23.54 10.68
C LYS A 235 -4.90 -24.73 11.60
N ALA A 236 -5.68 -24.90 12.66
CA ALA A 236 -5.48 -25.93 13.67
C ALA A 236 -5.55 -27.39 13.14
N GLU A 237 -6.11 -27.61 11.94
CA GLU A 237 -6.31 -28.94 11.36
C GLU A 237 -5.09 -29.54 10.65
N ASN A 238 -4.04 -28.76 10.38
CA ASN A 238 -2.85 -29.24 9.70
C ASN A 238 -1.77 -29.68 10.70
N LEU A 239 -1.94 -30.84 11.31
CA LEU A 239 -0.87 -31.62 11.97
C LEU A 239 0.12 -32.24 10.94
N SER A 240 0.18 -31.68 9.73
CA SER A 240 1.14 -32.09 8.71
C SER A 240 2.55 -31.69 9.15
N ILE A 241 3.48 -32.65 9.06
CA ILE A 241 4.93 -32.48 9.31
C ILE A 241 5.58 -31.53 8.28
N THR A 242 4.83 -31.06 7.28
CA THR A 242 5.28 -30.13 6.25
C THR A 242 5.19 -28.69 6.78
N ARG A 243 6.30 -27.95 6.60
CA ARG A 243 6.40 -26.51 6.94
C ARG A 243 5.27 -25.75 6.24
N ASP A 244 4.50 -24.97 7.01
CA ASP A 244 3.44 -24.11 6.48
C ASP A 244 4.06 -22.83 5.91
N VAL A 245 4.28 -22.85 4.59
CA VAL A 245 4.94 -21.75 3.86
C VAL A 245 3.98 -20.60 3.49
N SER A 246 2.68 -20.79 3.65
CA SER A 246 1.63 -19.82 3.33
C SER A 246 1.01 -19.18 4.57
N GLY A 247 1.15 -19.77 5.73
CA GLY A 247 0.61 -19.28 7.00
C GLY A 247 1.71 -18.82 7.97
N GLU A 248 2.18 -19.71 8.83
CA GLU A 248 3.19 -19.38 9.84
C GLU A 248 4.50 -18.85 9.24
N GLY A 249 4.96 -19.39 8.10
CA GLY A 249 6.18 -18.93 7.42
C GLY A 249 6.08 -17.47 6.97
N VAL A 250 4.90 -17.04 6.47
CA VAL A 250 4.66 -15.64 6.08
C VAL A 250 4.62 -14.73 7.31
N GLN A 251 3.98 -15.16 8.41
CA GLN A 251 3.97 -14.40 9.66
C GLN A 251 5.41 -14.18 10.19
N GLN A 252 6.27 -15.21 10.14
CA GLN A 252 7.67 -15.11 10.56
C GLN A 252 8.49 -14.20 9.64
N ALA A 253 8.21 -14.18 8.32
CA ALA A 253 8.86 -13.28 7.39
C ALA A 253 8.42 -11.82 7.61
N LEU A 254 7.12 -11.58 7.80
CA LEU A 254 6.57 -10.27 8.14
C LEU A 254 7.10 -9.74 9.46
N LEU A 255 7.29 -10.62 10.45
CA LEU A 255 7.79 -10.23 11.78
C LEU A 255 9.08 -9.42 11.69
N LYS A 256 10.03 -9.82 10.82
CA LYS A 256 11.31 -9.15 10.65
C LYS A 256 11.16 -7.68 10.25
N ILE A 257 10.29 -7.40 9.26
CA ILE A 257 10.08 -6.02 8.78
C ILE A 257 9.19 -5.21 9.74
N VAL A 258 8.27 -5.87 10.43
CA VAL A 258 7.39 -5.22 11.43
C VAL A 258 8.15 -4.83 12.68
N GLU A 259 9.14 -5.62 13.12
CA GLU A 259 10.02 -5.29 14.24
C GLU A 259 10.91 -4.09 13.98
N GLY A 260 11.37 -3.93 12.77
CA GLY A 260 12.35 -2.94 12.34
C GLY A 260 13.69 -3.58 12.03
N THR A 261 14.14 -3.44 10.80
CA THR A 261 15.41 -3.96 10.33
C THR A 261 15.85 -3.19 9.09
N GLU A 262 17.14 -3.20 8.81
CA GLU A 262 17.65 -2.80 7.51
C GLU A 262 17.33 -3.89 6.49
N ALA A 263 16.43 -3.62 5.57
CA ALA A 263 16.01 -4.53 4.51
C ALA A 263 16.70 -4.18 3.19
N SER A 264 17.01 -5.22 2.39
CA SER A 264 17.59 -5.06 1.06
C SER A 264 16.60 -5.54 0.01
N VAL A 265 16.14 -4.66 -0.85
CA VAL A 265 15.03 -4.88 -1.78
C VAL A 265 15.54 -4.84 -3.24
N PRO A 266 15.23 -5.85 -4.07
CA PRO A 266 15.54 -5.79 -5.49
C PRO A 266 14.74 -4.68 -6.21
N PRO A 267 15.36 -3.78 -7.01
CA PRO A 267 14.66 -2.66 -7.65
C PRO A 267 13.61 -3.09 -8.69
N GLN A 268 13.68 -4.31 -9.19
CA GLN A 268 12.70 -4.86 -10.15
C GLN A 268 11.72 -5.86 -9.49
N GLY A 269 11.79 -6.01 -8.17
CA GLY A 269 11.06 -7.06 -7.47
C GLY A 269 11.57 -8.48 -7.76
N GLY A 270 10.93 -9.48 -7.17
CA GLY A 270 11.28 -10.88 -7.39
C GLY A 270 12.53 -11.34 -6.62
N ARG A 271 13.20 -12.38 -7.13
CA ARG A 271 14.33 -13.02 -6.43
C ARG A 271 15.60 -12.18 -6.49
N LYS A 272 16.32 -12.11 -5.37
CA LYS A 272 17.63 -11.46 -5.27
C LYS A 272 18.66 -12.24 -6.11
N HIS A 273 19.33 -11.55 -7.03
CA HIS A 273 20.45 -12.11 -7.77
C HIS A 273 21.78 -11.64 -7.17
N PRO A 274 22.84 -12.49 -7.14
CA PRO A 274 24.10 -12.18 -6.46
C PRO A 274 24.85 -10.94 -6.98
N GLN A 275 24.54 -10.47 -8.19
CA GLN A 275 25.19 -9.33 -8.84
C GLN A 275 24.27 -8.11 -9.01
N GLN A 276 23.07 -8.14 -8.43
CA GLN A 276 22.11 -7.06 -8.54
C GLN A 276 22.34 -6.04 -7.43
N GLU A 277 22.36 -4.75 -7.76
CA GLU A 277 22.31 -3.68 -6.78
C GLU A 277 20.94 -3.73 -6.06
N LEU A 278 20.97 -3.71 -4.74
CA LEU A 278 19.78 -3.76 -3.90
C LEU A 278 19.56 -2.37 -3.30
N ILE A 279 18.29 -2.00 -3.17
CA ILE A 279 17.89 -0.79 -2.45
C ILE A 279 17.85 -1.14 -0.96
N HIS A 280 18.54 -0.37 -0.13
CA HIS A 280 18.55 -0.52 1.32
C HIS A 280 17.52 0.42 1.93
N ILE A 281 16.68 -0.11 2.84
CA ILE A 281 15.66 0.66 3.56
C ILE A 281 15.59 0.20 5.01
N ASP A 282 15.60 1.16 5.93
CA ASP A 282 15.33 0.91 7.34
C ASP A 282 13.83 0.89 7.61
N THR A 283 13.32 -0.22 8.14
CA THR A 283 11.89 -0.41 8.44
C THR A 283 11.52 -0.02 9.87
N THR A 284 12.47 0.47 10.68
CA THR A 284 12.26 0.81 12.09
C THR A 284 11.16 1.86 12.28
N ASN A 285 11.06 2.82 11.38
CA ASN A 285 10.10 3.93 11.45
C ASN A 285 8.90 3.79 10.49
N ILE A 286 8.81 2.71 9.72
CA ILE A 286 7.63 2.42 8.91
C ILE A 286 6.48 1.97 9.82
N LEU A 287 5.31 2.60 9.68
CA LEU A 287 4.10 2.19 10.40
C LEU A 287 3.39 1.06 9.65
N PHE A 288 3.17 -0.06 10.32
CA PHE A 288 2.37 -1.16 9.78
C PHE A 288 0.95 -1.11 10.35
N ILE A 289 -0.03 -1.09 9.45
CA ILE A 289 -1.45 -1.22 9.77
C ILE A 289 -1.94 -2.52 9.11
N LEU A 290 -2.43 -3.44 9.91
CA LEU A 290 -2.85 -4.78 9.46
C LEU A 290 -4.36 -4.88 9.51
N GLY A 291 -5.01 -5.26 8.41
CA GLY A 291 -6.46 -5.41 8.33
C GLY A 291 -6.87 -6.86 8.11
N GLY A 292 -7.94 -7.29 8.77
CA GLY A 292 -8.52 -8.61 8.54
C GLY A 292 -9.96 -8.72 8.98
N ALA A 293 -10.70 -9.66 8.40
CA ALA A 293 -12.08 -9.93 8.78
C ALA A 293 -12.18 -10.73 10.08
N PHE A 294 -11.23 -11.62 10.34
CA PHE A 294 -11.13 -12.48 11.53
C PHE A 294 -12.44 -13.25 11.84
N VAL A 295 -13.02 -13.85 10.81
CA VAL A 295 -14.26 -14.63 10.92
C VAL A 295 -14.11 -15.75 11.95
N GLY A 296 -15.00 -15.80 12.94
CA GLY A 296 -14.95 -16.79 14.05
C GLY A 296 -14.13 -16.34 15.26
N LEU A 297 -13.43 -15.21 15.22
CA LEU A 297 -12.70 -14.67 16.39
C LEU A 297 -13.67 -14.30 17.52
N ALA A 298 -14.84 -13.77 17.18
CA ALA A 298 -15.87 -13.46 18.18
C ALA A 298 -16.30 -14.68 19.00
N ASP A 299 -16.35 -15.88 18.39
CA ASP A 299 -16.66 -17.13 19.11
C ASP A 299 -15.57 -17.48 20.13
N ILE A 300 -14.30 -17.26 19.78
CA ILE A 300 -13.16 -17.46 20.67
C ILE A 300 -13.22 -16.51 21.88
N VAL A 301 -13.58 -15.23 21.63
CA VAL A 301 -13.76 -14.23 22.68
C VAL A 301 -14.95 -14.59 23.56
N ALA A 302 -16.09 -15.00 22.95
CA ALA A 302 -17.29 -15.44 23.67
C ALA A 302 -16.98 -16.63 24.59
N GLU A 303 -16.22 -17.61 24.13
CA GLU A 303 -15.76 -18.74 24.96
C GLU A 303 -14.94 -18.30 26.18
N ARG A 304 -14.08 -17.29 26.01
CA ARG A 304 -13.27 -16.73 27.11
C ARG A 304 -14.14 -15.96 28.10
N VAL A 305 -15.04 -15.10 27.59
CA VAL A 305 -15.92 -14.24 28.40
C VAL A 305 -17.08 -15.06 28.98
N GLY A 306 -17.65 -15.97 28.20
CA GLY A 306 -18.85 -16.73 28.54
C GLY A 306 -18.64 -17.90 29.50
N LYS A 307 -17.41 -18.22 29.91
CA LYS A 307 -17.16 -19.14 31.04
C LYS A 307 -17.76 -18.66 32.37
N SER A 308 -18.39 -17.48 32.38
CA SER A 308 -19.06 -16.88 33.55
C SER A 308 -20.60 -16.97 33.54
N GLY A 309 -21.26 -17.47 32.48
CA GLY A 309 -22.72 -17.41 32.44
C GLY A 309 -23.38 -18.48 31.57
N LEU A 310 -23.95 -19.51 32.18
CA LEU A 310 -24.92 -20.42 31.57
C LEU A 310 -26.26 -19.68 31.38
N GLY A 311 -26.68 -19.42 30.16
CA GLY A 311 -28.02 -18.92 29.86
C GLY A 311 -28.40 -19.15 28.38
N PHE A 312 -29.36 -20.02 28.15
CA PHE A 312 -30.01 -20.25 26.85
C PHE A 312 -30.88 -19.04 26.51
N ALA A 313 -30.48 -18.16 25.56
CA ALA A 313 -31.37 -17.25 24.90
C ALA A 313 -31.09 -17.31 23.38
N ALA A 314 -32.12 -17.76 22.63
CA ALA A 314 -32.08 -17.65 21.16
C ALA A 314 -32.32 -16.17 20.80
N GLU A 315 -31.28 -15.47 20.44
CA GLU A 315 -31.33 -14.05 20.09
C GLU A 315 -31.68 -13.85 18.61
N LEU A 316 -32.42 -12.76 18.33
CA LEU A 316 -32.76 -12.30 16.99
C LEU A 316 -31.49 -11.94 16.18
N PRO A 317 -31.51 -12.00 14.82
CA PRO A 317 -30.31 -11.79 13.99
C PRO A 317 -29.59 -10.44 14.19
N GLU A 318 -30.33 -9.36 14.49
CA GLU A 318 -29.75 -8.05 14.76
C GLU A 318 -29.02 -7.97 16.11
N SER A 319 -29.54 -8.67 17.14
CA SER A 319 -28.87 -8.75 18.43
C SER A 319 -27.55 -9.53 18.36
N LYS A 320 -27.42 -10.51 17.43
CA LYS A 320 -26.17 -11.24 17.21
C LYS A 320 -25.07 -10.39 16.63
N LYS A 321 -25.38 -9.49 15.68
CA LYS A 321 -24.39 -8.61 15.06
C LYS A 321 -23.83 -7.57 16.05
N HIS A 322 -24.69 -6.97 16.86
CA HIS A 322 -24.25 -6.08 17.94
C HIS A 322 -23.42 -6.83 18.98
N ALA A 323 -23.82 -8.02 19.37
CA ALA A 323 -23.05 -8.87 20.28
C ALA A 323 -21.69 -9.25 19.72
N GLU A 324 -21.56 -9.52 18.40
CA GLU A 324 -20.28 -9.80 17.74
C GLU A 324 -19.35 -8.60 17.76
N ALA A 325 -19.84 -7.39 17.47
CA ALA A 325 -19.06 -6.16 17.53
C ALA A 325 -18.57 -5.85 18.95
N GLU A 326 -19.43 -6.06 19.96
CA GLU A 326 -19.07 -5.90 21.38
C GLU A 326 -18.02 -6.92 21.83
N LEU A 327 -18.09 -8.15 21.33
CA LEU A 327 -17.09 -9.20 21.59
C LEU A 327 -15.76 -8.85 20.93
N LEU A 328 -15.76 -8.44 19.67
CA LEU A 328 -14.53 -8.02 18.97
C LEU A 328 -13.87 -6.80 19.62
N ALA A 329 -14.62 -5.90 20.26
CA ALA A 329 -14.06 -4.81 21.05
C ALA A 329 -13.32 -5.26 22.32
N GLN A 330 -13.55 -6.51 22.78
CA GLN A 330 -12.91 -7.12 23.95
C GLN A 330 -11.79 -8.11 23.58
N VAL A 331 -11.33 -8.12 22.32
CA VAL A 331 -10.26 -9.00 21.86
C VAL A 331 -8.98 -8.73 22.63
N LEU A 332 -8.35 -9.81 23.08
CA LEU A 332 -7.03 -9.81 23.72
C LEU A 332 -6.00 -10.51 22.82
N PRO A 333 -4.71 -10.26 23.01
CA PRO A 333 -3.64 -10.97 22.29
C PRO A 333 -3.76 -12.49 22.34
N GLU A 334 -4.24 -13.04 23.47
CA GLU A 334 -4.46 -14.48 23.66
C GLU A 334 -5.53 -15.05 22.72
N ASP A 335 -6.55 -14.28 22.37
CA ASP A 335 -7.60 -14.69 21.46
C ASP A 335 -7.07 -14.79 20.01
N LEU A 336 -6.21 -13.84 19.61
CA LEU A 336 -5.51 -13.88 18.32
C LEU A 336 -4.55 -15.07 18.23
N ASN A 337 -3.87 -15.41 19.33
CA ASN A 337 -3.02 -16.60 19.38
C ASN A 337 -3.85 -17.89 19.21
N LYS A 338 -5.02 -17.96 19.83
CA LYS A 338 -5.96 -19.10 19.66
C LYS A 338 -6.53 -19.15 18.23
N TYR A 339 -6.71 -17.99 17.61
CA TYR A 339 -7.18 -17.89 16.22
C TYR A 339 -6.14 -18.43 15.22
N GLY A 340 -4.85 -18.43 15.59
CA GLY A 340 -3.76 -18.96 14.76
C GLY A 340 -2.67 -17.96 14.41
N MET A 341 -2.69 -16.78 15.01
CA MET A 341 -1.57 -15.84 14.91
C MET A 341 -0.44 -16.25 15.85
N ILE A 342 0.82 -16.12 15.41
CA ILE A 342 1.95 -16.46 16.28
C ILE A 342 2.15 -15.40 17.37
N PRO A 343 2.46 -15.81 18.60
CA PRO A 343 2.57 -14.89 19.74
C PRO A 343 3.57 -13.76 19.52
N GLU A 344 4.70 -14.05 18.87
CA GLU A 344 5.75 -13.09 18.58
C GLU A 344 5.24 -11.98 17.63
N PHE A 345 4.45 -12.36 16.64
CA PHE A 345 3.86 -11.41 15.68
C PHE A 345 2.82 -10.52 16.35
N VAL A 346 1.91 -11.11 17.15
CA VAL A 346 0.90 -10.37 17.91
C VAL A 346 1.56 -9.41 18.92
N GLY A 347 2.67 -9.83 19.55
CA GLY A 347 3.45 -9.00 20.47
C GLY A 347 4.05 -7.74 19.85
N ARG A 348 4.17 -7.66 18.51
CA ARG A 348 4.67 -6.49 17.78
C ARG A 348 3.56 -5.56 17.26
N ILE A 349 2.31 -5.85 17.63
CA ILE A 349 1.13 -5.09 17.22
C ILE A 349 0.37 -4.68 18.48
N PRO A 350 0.87 -3.66 19.21
CA PRO A 350 0.31 -3.28 20.51
C PRO A 350 -1.08 -2.65 20.43
N VAL A 351 -1.48 -2.14 19.28
CA VAL A 351 -2.78 -1.48 19.11
C VAL A 351 -3.72 -2.39 18.32
N ILE A 352 -4.77 -2.86 18.96
CA ILE A 352 -5.81 -3.67 18.35
C ILE A 352 -7.12 -2.91 18.48
N THR A 353 -7.84 -2.72 17.38
CA THR A 353 -9.16 -2.07 17.40
C THR A 353 -10.09 -2.74 16.42
N SER A 354 -11.38 -2.73 16.73
CA SER A 354 -12.43 -3.33 15.91
C SER A 354 -13.26 -2.27 15.19
N LEU A 355 -13.71 -2.63 13.99
CA LEU A 355 -14.68 -1.89 13.21
C LEU A 355 -16.01 -2.67 13.22
N SER A 356 -17.11 -1.96 13.43
CA SER A 356 -18.45 -2.55 13.35
C SER A 356 -18.91 -2.73 11.92
N GLU A 357 -19.86 -3.62 11.71
CA GLU A 357 -20.64 -3.68 10.47
C GLU A 357 -21.43 -2.37 10.30
N LEU A 358 -21.55 -1.91 9.05
CA LEU A 358 -22.27 -0.69 8.72
C LEU A 358 -23.77 -0.96 8.75
N SER A 359 -24.54 -0.11 9.42
CA SER A 359 -25.99 -0.13 9.38
C SER A 359 -26.51 0.42 8.04
N GLU A 360 -27.79 0.19 7.76
CA GLU A 360 -28.45 0.78 6.58
C GLU A 360 -28.40 2.32 6.63
N GLU A 361 -28.58 2.91 7.82
CA GLU A 361 -28.44 4.35 8.03
C GLU A 361 -27.01 4.83 7.72
N ASP A 362 -25.99 4.09 8.15
CA ASP A 362 -24.59 4.43 7.84
C ASP A 362 -24.31 4.35 6.33
N LEU A 363 -24.87 3.36 5.62
CA LEU A 363 -24.72 3.25 4.17
C LEU A 363 -25.34 4.46 3.44
N VAL A 364 -26.50 4.93 3.86
CA VAL A 364 -27.12 6.16 3.32
C VAL A 364 -26.24 7.38 3.60
N ARG A 365 -25.71 7.50 4.83
CA ARG A 365 -24.80 8.57 5.20
C ARG A 365 -23.51 8.54 4.37
N ILE A 366 -22.94 7.37 4.12
CA ILE A 366 -21.75 7.20 3.27
C ILE A 366 -21.97 7.74 1.85
N LEU A 367 -23.17 7.62 1.32
CA LEU A 367 -23.48 8.13 -0.02
C LEU A 367 -23.56 9.66 -0.07
N THR A 368 -23.86 10.33 1.06
CA THR A 368 -24.22 11.76 1.09
C THR A 368 -23.30 12.64 1.92
N GLU A 369 -22.80 12.18 3.08
CA GLU A 369 -22.11 13.04 4.06
C GLU A 369 -20.63 13.27 3.75
N PRO A 370 -19.78 12.23 3.50
CA PRO A 370 -18.34 12.39 3.34
C PRO A 370 -17.96 13.45 2.32
N LYS A 371 -16.76 14.03 2.49
CA LYS A 371 -16.21 15.04 1.58
C LYS A 371 -16.26 14.60 0.12
N ASN A 372 -15.91 13.32 -0.13
CA ASN A 372 -15.93 12.69 -1.45
C ASN A 372 -17.11 11.70 -1.59
N ALA A 373 -18.27 11.99 -0.99
CA ALA A 373 -19.44 11.14 -1.11
C ALA A 373 -19.85 10.95 -2.57
N LEU A 374 -20.32 9.76 -2.92
CA LEU A 374 -20.63 9.37 -4.31
C LEU A 374 -21.68 10.32 -4.93
N VAL A 375 -22.71 10.69 -4.18
CA VAL A 375 -23.72 11.67 -4.61
C VAL A 375 -23.07 13.00 -4.98
N LYS A 376 -22.14 13.52 -4.17
CA LYS A 376 -21.44 14.77 -4.44
C LYS A 376 -20.57 14.69 -5.69
N GLN A 377 -19.92 13.54 -5.93
CA GLN A 377 -19.12 13.32 -7.13
C GLN A 377 -19.99 13.34 -8.39
N TYR A 378 -21.11 12.61 -8.40
CA TYR A 378 -22.03 12.63 -9.53
C TYR A 378 -22.67 13.99 -9.74
N THR A 379 -23.11 14.67 -8.68
CA THR A 379 -23.64 16.04 -8.79
C THR A 379 -22.60 16.94 -9.47
N LYS A 380 -21.32 16.85 -9.06
CA LYS A 380 -20.25 17.64 -9.67
C LYS A 380 -20.02 17.32 -11.15
N MET A 381 -20.12 16.04 -11.54
CA MET A 381 -20.03 15.63 -12.94
C MET A 381 -21.17 16.18 -13.78
N PHE A 382 -22.41 16.17 -13.26
CA PHE A 382 -23.57 16.72 -13.96
C PHE A 382 -23.52 18.25 -14.06
N GLU A 383 -22.94 18.94 -13.07
CA GLU A 383 -22.72 20.39 -13.15
C GLU A 383 -21.82 20.78 -14.34
N PHE A 384 -20.84 19.96 -14.71
CA PHE A 384 -20.00 20.21 -15.91
C PHE A 384 -20.80 20.15 -17.22
N GLU A 385 -21.90 19.39 -17.22
CA GLU A 385 -22.81 19.26 -18.38
C GLU A 385 -24.01 20.23 -18.28
N GLU A 386 -23.95 21.22 -17.36
CA GLU A 386 -25.04 22.19 -17.10
C GLU A 386 -26.39 21.50 -16.73
N ALA A 387 -26.34 20.32 -16.14
CA ALA A 387 -27.49 19.53 -15.71
C ALA A 387 -27.58 19.45 -14.19
N GLU A 388 -28.81 19.46 -13.65
CA GLU A 388 -29.08 19.28 -12.23
C GLU A 388 -29.42 17.82 -11.94
N LEU A 389 -28.73 17.21 -10.99
CA LEU A 389 -28.97 15.84 -10.55
C LEU A 389 -29.67 15.83 -9.20
N THR A 390 -30.86 15.22 -9.16
CA THR A 390 -31.64 15.00 -7.94
C THR A 390 -31.82 13.51 -7.69
N PHE A 391 -31.71 13.09 -6.41
CA PHE A 391 -31.96 11.72 -5.95
C PHE A 391 -33.28 11.69 -5.18
N GLU A 392 -34.13 10.72 -5.46
CA GLU A 392 -35.39 10.48 -4.74
C GLU A 392 -35.22 9.44 -3.62
#